data_44e7ac6db668e1a7772c989dc65b1c50
#
_entry.id   44e7ac6db668e1a7772c989dc65b1c50
#
_cell.length_a   1.000
_cell.length_b   1.000
_cell.length_c   1.000
_cell.angle_alpha   90.00
_cell.angle_beta   90.00
_cell.angle_gamma   90.00
#
_symmetry.space_group_name_H-M   'P 1'
#
loop_
_entity.id
_entity.type
_entity.pdbx_description
1 polymer ?
#
loop_
_entity_poly.entity_id
_entity_poly.type
_entity_poly.pdbx_seq_one_letter_code
_entity_poly.pdbx_strand_id
1 'polypeptide(L)'
;MTYCFRGKKYNDKTNLLKWSTAQEFNTSHFEIQRSNNSRDFASIGTVRSYNNSKSRNEYSYTDIQPLRTINYYRLKMIDKDGKYSYSAIKSVNNNGSFDVTLYPNPAHQNLTLGFNTEKAMDVQIEIINATGKKVYSNKMKIAYGNSLQHINIATFTTGNYFIKCITSDGQMGLKFIKQ
;
A
#
# COMPACT_ATOMS: atom_id res chain seq x y z
N MET A 1 -13.37 2.43 25.68
CA MET A 1 -13.86 3.32 24.59
C MET A 1 -14.09 2.49 23.34
N THR A 2 -15.28 2.56 22.73
CA THR A 2 -15.57 1.88 21.47
C THR A 2 -15.36 2.89 20.34
N TYR A 3 -14.55 2.53 19.34
CA TYR A 3 -14.25 3.41 18.20
C TYR A 3 -14.17 2.59 16.92
N CYS A 4 -14.45 3.25 15.80
CA CYS A 4 -14.26 2.71 14.46
C CYS A 4 -13.19 3.55 13.76
N PHE A 5 -12.04 2.96 13.42
CA PHE A 5 -10.95 3.61 12.70
C PHE A 5 -10.84 3.05 11.30
N ARG A 6 -10.81 3.92 10.29
CA ARG A 6 -10.71 3.57 8.87
C ARG A 6 -9.72 4.49 8.17
N GLY A 7 -8.96 3.96 7.24
CA GLY A 7 -8.09 4.71 6.32
C GLY A 7 -8.42 4.34 4.89
N LYS A 8 -8.39 5.32 3.98
CA LYS A 8 -8.50 5.08 2.55
C LYS A 8 -7.61 6.04 1.77
N LYS A 9 -7.12 5.60 0.61
CA LYS A 9 -6.53 6.50 -0.39
C LYS A 9 -7.61 7.49 -0.82
N TYR A 10 -7.33 8.79 -0.71
CA TYR A 10 -8.27 9.85 -1.11
C TYR A 10 -7.98 10.32 -2.53
N ASN A 11 -6.69 10.47 -2.87
CA ASN A 11 -6.17 10.73 -4.21
C ASN A 11 -4.72 10.21 -4.27
N ASP A 12 -4.03 10.44 -5.37
CA ASP A 12 -2.66 9.94 -5.56
C ASP A 12 -1.62 10.53 -4.59
N LYS A 13 -1.96 11.60 -3.89
CA LYS A 13 -1.05 12.34 -3.01
C LYS A 13 -1.45 12.31 -1.54
N THR A 14 -2.67 11.86 -1.20
CA THR A 14 -3.19 11.98 0.15
C THR A 14 -3.97 10.75 0.59
N ASN A 15 -3.90 10.43 1.89
CA ASN A 15 -4.74 9.43 2.54
C ASN A 15 -5.68 10.11 3.53
N LEU A 16 -6.95 9.74 3.49
CA LEU A 16 -7.96 10.21 4.43
C LEU A 16 -8.17 9.16 5.52
N LEU A 17 -7.93 9.56 6.75
CA LEU A 17 -8.18 8.77 7.95
C LEU A 17 -9.44 9.31 8.62
N LYS A 18 -10.36 8.42 9.00
CA LYS A 18 -11.59 8.77 9.72
C LYS A 18 -11.77 7.84 10.90
N TRP A 19 -12.24 8.38 12.01
CA TRP A 19 -12.63 7.56 13.17
C TRP A 19 -13.80 8.19 13.90
N SER A 20 -14.45 7.40 14.72
CA SER A 20 -15.51 7.87 15.59
C SER A 20 -15.36 7.25 16.97
N THR A 21 -15.72 8.01 17.99
CA THR A 21 -15.82 7.56 19.38
C THR A 21 -17.31 7.47 19.76
N ALA A 22 -17.70 6.49 20.53
CA ALA A 22 -19.08 6.39 21.04
C ALA A 22 -19.30 7.36 22.21
N GLN A 23 -18.27 7.46 23.06
CA GLN A 23 -18.19 8.41 24.17
C GLN A 23 -16.73 8.71 24.49
N GLU A 24 -16.45 9.82 25.09
CA GLU A 24 -15.12 10.23 25.54
C GLU A 24 -15.16 10.58 27.01
N PHE A 25 -14.18 10.10 27.75
CA PHE A 25 -13.97 10.42 29.13
C PHE A 25 -12.48 10.62 29.38
N ASN A 26 -12.13 11.78 29.94
CA ASN A 26 -10.76 12.17 30.24
C ASN A 26 -9.81 12.22 29.03
N THR A 27 -10.30 12.08 27.81
CA THR A 27 -9.47 12.06 26.60
C THR A 27 -8.94 13.45 26.28
N SER A 28 -7.63 13.59 26.08
CA SER A 28 -6.98 14.83 25.70
C SER A 28 -6.96 14.99 24.17
N HIS A 29 -6.36 14.03 23.47
CA HIS A 29 -6.17 14.11 22.03
C HIS A 29 -5.85 12.73 21.43
N PHE A 30 -5.91 12.68 20.10
CA PHE A 30 -5.49 11.55 19.28
C PHE A 30 -4.20 11.93 18.56
N GLU A 31 -3.15 11.14 18.74
CA GLU A 31 -1.94 11.22 17.93
C GLU A 31 -2.07 10.22 16.78
N ILE A 32 -1.94 10.71 15.56
CA ILE A 32 -1.96 9.89 14.36
C ILE A 32 -0.57 9.39 14.09
N GLN A 33 -0.41 8.08 14.04
CA GLN A 33 0.87 7.44 13.81
C GLN A 33 0.87 6.64 12.50
N ARG A 34 1.98 6.73 11.75
CA ARG A 34 2.21 6.01 10.50
C ARG A 34 3.46 5.16 10.56
N SER A 35 3.44 4.03 9.86
CA SER A 35 4.57 3.10 9.71
C SER A 35 4.63 2.56 8.27
N ASN A 36 5.82 2.17 7.82
CA ASN A 36 6.04 1.44 6.56
C ASN A 36 6.10 -0.09 6.76
N ASN A 37 6.25 -0.57 7.99
CA ASN A 37 6.50 -1.98 8.31
C ASN A 37 5.56 -2.55 9.38
N SER A 38 4.54 -1.79 9.81
CA SER A 38 3.59 -2.10 10.89
C SER A 38 4.20 -2.31 12.30
N ARG A 39 5.46 -1.96 12.49
CA ARG A 39 6.20 -2.09 13.76
C ARG A 39 6.65 -0.73 14.28
N ASP A 40 7.42 -0.01 13.47
CA ASP A 40 8.03 1.27 13.83
C ASP A 40 7.11 2.42 13.40
N PHE A 41 6.39 2.99 14.37
CA PHE A 41 5.41 4.04 14.14
C PHE A 41 5.96 5.41 14.50
N ALA A 42 5.86 6.35 13.56
CA ALA A 42 6.15 7.77 13.76
C ALA A 42 4.86 8.59 13.84
N SER A 43 4.82 9.59 14.71
CA SER A 43 3.73 10.57 14.76
C SER A 43 3.76 11.45 13.51
N ILE A 44 2.59 11.63 12.88
CA ILE A 44 2.41 12.47 11.70
C ILE A 44 1.41 13.60 11.93
N GLY A 45 0.77 13.64 13.09
CA GLY A 45 -0.15 14.70 13.46
C GLY A 45 -0.96 14.40 14.69
N THR A 46 -1.71 15.41 15.13
CA THR A 46 -2.52 15.35 16.33
C THR A 46 -3.90 15.97 16.07
N VAL A 47 -4.94 15.37 16.62
CA VAL A 47 -6.32 15.89 16.60
C VAL A 47 -6.84 15.95 18.03
N ARG A 48 -7.32 17.12 18.46
CA ARG A 48 -7.91 17.28 19.79
C ARG A 48 -9.22 16.50 19.91
N SER A 49 -9.47 15.95 21.08
CA SER A 49 -10.78 15.35 21.40
C SER A 49 -11.81 16.42 21.75
N TYR A 50 -13.09 16.07 21.66
CA TYR A 50 -14.17 16.94 22.19
C TYR A 50 -14.27 16.92 23.71
N ASN A 51 -13.49 16.04 24.34
CA ASN A 51 -13.38 15.93 25.81
C ASN A 51 -14.71 15.71 26.54
N ASN A 52 -14.81 14.66 27.34
CA ASN A 52 -15.98 14.32 28.17
C ASN A 52 -17.33 14.33 27.42
N SER A 53 -17.35 13.87 26.18
CA SER A 53 -18.58 13.73 25.40
C SER A 53 -19.28 12.41 25.68
N LYS A 54 -20.58 12.49 25.97
CA LYS A 54 -21.47 11.31 26.07
C LYS A 54 -22.07 10.91 24.72
N SER A 55 -21.82 11.70 23.69
CA SER A 55 -22.33 11.50 22.33
C SER A 55 -21.24 10.97 21.41
N ARG A 56 -21.67 10.33 20.33
CA ARG A 56 -20.76 9.92 19.25
C ARG A 56 -20.13 11.15 18.60
N ASN A 57 -18.80 11.14 18.50
CA ASN A 57 -18.02 12.15 17.81
C ASN A 57 -17.32 11.55 16.60
N GLU A 58 -17.20 12.33 15.53
CA GLU A 58 -16.51 11.94 14.31
C GLU A 58 -15.30 12.84 14.07
N TYR A 59 -14.21 12.22 13.62
CA TYR A 59 -12.93 12.87 13.39
C TYR A 59 -12.38 12.48 12.05
N SER A 60 -11.53 13.35 11.50
CA SER A 60 -10.76 13.05 10.31
C SER A 60 -9.37 13.67 10.37
N TYR A 61 -8.44 13.05 9.68
CA TYR A 61 -7.09 13.54 9.45
C TYR A 61 -6.68 13.21 8.02
N THR A 62 -6.08 14.17 7.32
CA THR A 62 -5.56 13.94 5.98
C THR A 62 -4.04 13.88 6.04
N ASP A 63 -3.49 12.71 5.73
CA ASP A 63 -2.05 12.57 5.49
C ASP A 63 -1.76 13.10 4.09
N ILE A 64 -1.09 14.25 4.03
CA ILE A 64 -0.78 14.97 2.78
C ILE A 64 0.54 14.51 2.12
N GLN A 65 1.30 13.66 2.81
CA GLN A 65 2.56 13.10 2.33
C GLN A 65 2.68 11.62 2.69
N PRO A 66 1.72 10.77 2.27
CA PRO A 66 1.82 9.35 2.54
C PRO A 66 3.00 8.74 1.78
N LEU A 67 3.51 7.64 2.30
CA LEU A 67 4.51 6.84 1.60
C LEU A 67 3.90 6.27 0.31
N ARG A 68 4.70 6.16 -0.74
CA ARG A 68 4.29 5.56 -2.03
C ARG A 68 4.25 4.03 -2.00
N THR A 69 4.03 3.46 -0.83
CA THR A 69 3.95 2.02 -0.55
C THR A 69 2.75 1.77 0.34
N ILE A 70 2.70 0.61 0.99
CA ILE A 70 1.70 0.37 2.03
C ILE A 70 2.01 1.27 3.23
N ASN A 71 1.02 2.05 3.64
CA ASN A 71 1.04 2.84 4.86
C ASN A 71 0.22 2.13 5.92
N TYR A 72 0.81 1.90 7.07
CA TYR A 72 0.12 1.37 8.25
C TYR A 72 -0.16 2.53 9.18
N TYR A 73 -1.41 2.68 9.61
CA TYR A 73 -1.84 3.75 10.50
C TYR A 73 -2.42 3.16 11.79
N ARG A 74 -2.17 3.85 12.88
CA ARG A 74 -2.87 3.64 14.15
C ARG A 74 -3.12 4.98 14.84
N LEU A 75 -4.11 5.02 15.72
CA LEU A 75 -4.31 6.11 16.64
C LEU A 75 -3.67 5.74 17.98
N LYS A 76 -2.96 6.69 18.59
CA LYS A 76 -2.60 6.69 20.00
C LYS A 76 -3.53 7.67 20.67
N MET A 77 -4.44 7.18 21.48
CA MET A 77 -5.41 7.97 22.25
C MET A 77 -4.76 8.32 23.58
N ILE A 78 -4.63 9.61 23.88
CA ILE A 78 -3.93 10.10 25.05
C ILE A 78 -4.93 10.79 25.97
N ASP A 79 -4.95 10.36 27.24
CA ASP A 79 -5.78 10.94 28.28
C ASP A 79 -5.09 12.15 28.93
N LYS A 80 -5.84 12.96 29.66
CA LYS A 80 -5.30 14.15 30.34
C LYS A 80 -4.28 13.82 31.42
N ASP A 81 -4.34 12.61 31.99
CA ASP A 81 -3.36 12.13 32.97
C ASP A 81 -2.12 11.50 32.34
N GLY A 82 -1.99 11.56 30.97
CA GLY A 82 -0.87 11.06 30.22
C GLY A 82 -0.93 9.56 29.91
N LYS A 83 -1.93 8.83 30.41
CA LYS A 83 -2.14 7.43 30.00
C LYS A 83 -2.59 7.37 28.55
N TYR A 84 -2.32 6.26 27.89
CA TYR A 84 -2.68 6.10 26.49
C TYR A 84 -3.09 4.68 26.14
N SER A 85 -3.80 4.58 25.03
CA SER A 85 -4.14 3.31 24.38
C SER A 85 -4.01 3.41 22.87
N TYR A 86 -3.91 2.26 22.17
CA TYR A 86 -3.79 2.24 20.72
C TYR A 86 -5.04 1.67 20.06
N SER A 87 -5.31 2.17 18.85
CA SER A 87 -6.29 1.56 17.96
C SER A 87 -5.73 0.28 17.32
N ALA A 88 -6.61 -0.49 16.68
CA ALA A 88 -6.20 -1.46 15.68
C ALA A 88 -5.43 -0.77 14.55
N ILE A 89 -4.42 -1.47 14.00
CA ILE A 89 -3.67 -1.00 12.83
C ILE A 89 -4.56 -1.14 11.58
N LYS A 90 -4.56 -0.12 10.73
CA LYS A 90 -5.20 -0.11 9.42
C LYS A 90 -4.16 0.16 8.35
N SER A 91 -4.23 -0.56 7.24
CA SER A 91 -3.35 -0.35 6.10
C SER A 91 -4.08 0.41 4.98
N VAL A 92 -3.35 1.30 4.33
CA VAL A 92 -3.74 1.94 3.07
C VAL A 92 -2.64 1.68 2.06
N ASN A 93 -2.99 1.03 0.97
CA ASN A 93 -2.07 0.73 -0.10
C ASN A 93 -1.99 1.94 -1.05
N ASN A 94 -0.84 2.58 -1.09
CA ASN A 94 -0.51 3.68 -2.01
C ASN A 94 0.49 3.24 -3.08
N ASN A 95 0.76 1.93 -3.18
CA ASN A 95 1.48 1.43 -4.34
C ASN A 95 0.83 2.01 -5.58
N GLY A 96 1.64 2.62 -6.45
CA GLY A 96 1.20 3.49 -7.52
C GLY A 96 0.00 2.97 -8.32
N SER A 97 -0.59 3.88 -9.04
CA SER A 97 -1.77 3.70 -9.87
C SER A 97 -1.52 2.76 -11.07
N PHE A 98 -0.92 1.59 -10.83
CA PHE A 98 -0.78 0.59 -11.87
C PHE A 98 -1.10 -0.80 -11.33
N ASP A 99 -1.90 -1.54 -12.07
CA ASP A 99 -2.15 -2.96 -11.87
C ASP A 99 -1.37 -3.76 -12.90
N VAL A 100 -0.89 -4.93 -12.50
CA VAL A 100 -0.21 -5.87 -13.39
C VAL A 100 -0.87 -7.23 -13.29
N THR A 101 -1.31 -7.74 -14.42
CA THR A 101 -1.77 -9.12 -14.58
C THR A 101 -0.74 -9.94 -15.34
N LEU A 102 -0.76 -11.25 -15.17
CA LEU A 102 0.19 -12.17 -15.78
C LEU A 102 -0.56 -13.38 -16.31
N TYR A 103 -0.31 -13.74 -17.58
CA TYR A 103 -0.88 -14.92 -18.21
C TYR A 103 -0.06 -15.38 -19.41
N PRO A 104 -0.16 -16.70 -19.80
CA PRO A 104 -0.75 -17.77 -19.00
C PRO A 104 0.10 -18.10 -17.77
N ASN A 105 -0.50 -18.75 -16.79
CA ASN A 105 0.20 -19.34 -15.66
C ASN A 105 -0.45 -20.70 -15.32
N PRO A 106 0.21 -21.83 -15.54
CA PRO A 106 1.59 -22.03 -16.02
C PRO A 106 1.83 -21.51 -17.44
N ALA A 107 3.10 -21.17 -17.73
CA ALA A 107 3.57 -20.66 -19.02
C ALA A 107 4.59 -21.60 -19.68
N HIS A 108 4.55 -21.72 -21.02
CA HIS A 108 5.48 -22.55 -21.78
C HIS A 108 6.56 -21.71 -22.49
N GLN A 109 6.24 -21.06 -23.59
CA GLN A 109 7.20 -20.30 -24.41
C GLN A 109 7.09 -18.80 -24.20
N ASN A 110 5.87 -18.31 -23.97
CA ASN A 110 5.58 -16.89 -23.88
C ASN A 110 4.80 -16.57 -22.62
N LEU A 111 5.05 -15.39 -22.08
CA LEU A 111 4.38 -14.81 -20.96
C LEU A 111 3.89 -13.42 -21.35
N THR A 112 2.69 -13.05 -20.96
CA THR A 112 2.14 -11.73 -21.18
C THR A 112 1.91 -11.04 -19.85
N LEU A 113 2.42 -9.84 -19.72
CA LEU A 113 2.07 -8.90 -18.65
C LEU A 113 1.06 -7.90 -19.21
N GLY A 114 -0.10 -7.82 -18.58
CA GLY A 114 -1.09 -6.79 -18.83
C GLY A 114 -0.94 -5.70 -17.78
N PHE A 115 -0.68 -4.47 -18.20
CA PHE A 115 -0.62 -3.30 -17.33
C PHE A 115 -1.90 -2.49 -17.48
N ASN A 116 -2.44 -2.02 -16.37
CA ASN A 116 -3.48 -1.00 -16.34
C ASN A 116 -2.97 0.18 -15.52
N THR A 117 -2.85 1.35 -16.14
CA THR A 117 -2.19 2.52 -15.52
C THR A 117 -3.02 3.78 -15.68
N GLU A 118 -3.02 4.63 -14.65
CA GLU A 118 -3.71 5.93 -14.64
C GLU A 118 -2.87 7.06 -15.27
N LYS A 119 -1.62 6.79 -15.65
CA LYS A 119 -0.71 7.74 -16.33
C LYS A 119 0.39 6.98 -17.05
N ALA A 120 0.98 7.61 -18.07
CA ALA A 120 2.20 7.08 -18.68
C ALA A 120 3.35 7.05 -17.66
N MET A 121 4.10 5.94 -17.62
CA MET A 121 5.21 5.77 -16.67
C MET A 121 6.29 4.82 -17.22
N ASP A 122 7.50 4.96 -16.67
CA ASP A 122 8.58 4.01 -16.93
C ASP A 122 8.44 2.82 -15.98
N VAL A 123 8.54 1.61 -16.52
CA VAL A 123 8.51 0.35 -15.77
C VAL A 123 9.80 -0.42 -16.04
N GLN A 124 10.45 -0.85 -14.95
CA GLN A 124 11.51 -1.85 -15.02
C GLN A 124 10.91 -3.21 -14.63
N ILE A 125 11.01 -4.17 -15.56
CA ILE A 125 10.58 -5.56 -15.36
C ILE A 125 11.83 -6.37 -15.06
N GLU A 126 11.81 -7.15 -13.99
CA GLU A 126 12.84 -8.11 -13.63
C GLU A 126 12.22 -9.47 -13.37
N ILE A 127 12.81 -10.53 -13.91
CA ILE A 127 12.42 -11.92 -13.61
C ILE A 127 13.56 -12.60 -12.86
N ILE A 128 13.21 -13.25 -11.75
CA ILE A 128 14.13 -13.90 -10.84
C ILE A 128 13.71 -15.36 -10.73
N ASN A 129 14.67 -16.29 -10.85
CA ASN A 129 14.42 -17.72 -10.66
C ASN A 129 14.38 -18.12 -9.17
N ALA A 130 14.09 -19.39 -8.90
CA ALA A 130 13.99 -19.93 -7.55
C ALA A 130 15.28 -19.81 -6.71
N THR A 131 16.46 -19.68 -7.36
CA THR A 131 17.74 -19.47 -6.67
C THR A 131 18.06 -18.00 -6.38
N GLY A 132 17.14 -17.07 -6.73
CA GLY A 132 17.35 -15.63 -6.56
C GLY A 132 18.14 -14.95 -7.69
N LYS A 133 18.55 -15.70 -8.74
CA LYS A 133 19.26 -15.14 -9.88
C LYS A 133 18.31 -14.41 -10.81
N LYS A 134 18.68 -13.18 -11.20
CA LYS A 134 17.98 -12.42 -12.23
C LYS A 134 18.27 -13.02 -13.59
N VAL A 135 17.21 -13.47 -14.30
CA VAL A 135 17.29 -14.11 -15.62
C VAL A 135 16.77 -13.24 -16.75
N TYR A 136 16.05 -12.14 -16.41
CA TYR A 136 15.54 -11.18 -17.38
C TYR A 136 15.47 -9.79 -16.74
N SER A 137 15.76 -8.77 -17.54
CA SER A 137 15.56 -7.37 -17.15
C SER A 137 15.26 -6.53 -18.39
N ASN A 138 14.23 -5.71 -18.31
CA ASN A 138 13.87 -4.78 -19.39
C ASN A 138 13.28 -3.49 -18.77
N LYS A 139 13.58 -2.34 -19.40
CA LYS A 139 12.95 -1.05 -19.09
C LYS A 139 12.12 -0.61 -20.28
N MET A 140 10.90 -0.16 -20.03
CA MET A 140 10.00 0.32 -21.05
C MET A 140 9.10 1.42 -20.53
N LYS A 141 8.56 2.21 -21.45
CA LYS A 141 7.45 3.12 -21.17
C LYS A 141 6.13 2.39 -21.39
N ILE A 142 5.22 2.51 -20.45
CA ILE A 142 3.83 2.11 -20.61
C ILE A 142 2.95 3.36 -20.72
N ALA A 143 1.99 3.31 -21.63
CA ALA A 143 1.05 4.41 -21.87
C ALA A 143 -0.05 4.43 -20.79
N TYR A 144 -0.80 5.51 -20.71
CA TYR A 144 -2.05 5.59 -19.96
C TYR A 144 -3.03 4.50 -20.45
N GLY A 145 -3.73 3.87 -19.52
CA GLY A 145 -4.72 2.82 -19.79
C GLY A 145 -4.11 1.43 -19.83
N ASN A 146 -4.63 0.58 -20.72
CA ASN A 146 -4.21 -0.81 -20.84
C ASN A 146 -3.05 -0.96 -21.82
N SER A 147 -2.02 -1.69 -21.42
CA SER A 147 -0.86 -2.04 -22.25
C SER A 147 -0.50 -3.50 -22.06
N LEU A 148 -0.01 -4.17 -23.10
CA LEU A 148 0.45 -5.55 -23.04
C LEU A 148 1.93 -5.63 -23.36
N GLN A 149 2.67 -6.42 -22.58
CA GLN A 149 4.07 -6.74 -22.82
C GLN A 149 4.23 -8.25 -22.93
N HIS A 150 4.67 -8.71 -24.09
CA HIS A 150 5.00 -10.10 -24.33
C HIS A 150 6.47 -10.36 -24.02
N ILE A 151 6.73 -11.43 -23.28
CA ILE A 151 8.08 -11.85 -22.90
C ILE A 151 8.26 -13.29 -23.36
N ASN A 152 9.29 -13.52 -24.19
CA ASN A 152 9.69 -14.87 -24.57
C ASN A 152 10.49 -15.47 -23.43
N ILE A 153 10.04 -16.61 -22.93
CA ILE A 153 10.64 -17.40 -21.85
C ILE A 153 11.03 -18.81 -22.31
N ALA A 154 11.12 -19.06 -23.62
CA ALA A 154 11.42 -20.39 -24.17
C ALA A 154 12.76 -20.94 -23.66
N THR A 155 13.74 -20.07 -23.40
CA THR A 155 15.08 -20.46 -22.91
C THR A 155 15.14 -20.62 -21.39
N PHE A 156 14.04 -20.37 -20.67
CA PHE A 156 14.01 -20.55 -19.22
C PHE A 156 13.82 -22.02 -18.87
N THR A 157 14.51 -22.47 -17.84
CA THR A 157 14.31 -23.83 -17.32
C THR A 157 12.95 -23.95 -16.64
N THR A 158 12.40 -25.17 -16.66
CA THR A 158 11.17 -25.48 -15.91
C THR A 158 11.34 -25.15 -14.43
N GLY A 159 10.35 -24.49 -13.83
CA GLY A 159 10.41 -24.12 -12.42
C GLY A 159 9.60 -22.88 -12.04
N ASN A 160 9.78 -22.43 -10.80
CA ASN A 160 9.11 -21.26 -10.25
C ASN A 160 9.93 -20.00 -10.50
N TYR A 161 9.23 -18.94 -10.88
CA TYR A 161 9.80 -17.63 -11.13
C TYR A 161 9.03 -16.54 -10.43
N PHE A 162 9.73 -15.46 -10.11
CA PHE A 162 9.16 -14.26 -9.53
C PHE A 162 9.46 -13.07 -10.43
N ILE A 163 8.40 -12.31 -10.78
CA ILE A 163 8.50 -11.08 -11.55
C ILE A 163 8.39 -9.90 -10.61
N LYS A 164 9.24 -8.90 -10.81
CA LYS A 164 9.13 -7.58 -10.20
C LYS A 164 8.88 -6.55 -11.31
N CYS A 165 7.81 -5.78 -11.17
CA CYS A 165 7.55 -4.59 -11.96
C CYS A 165 7.79 -3.37 -11.06
N ILE A 166 8.82 -2.58 -11.38
CA ILE A 166 9.31 -1.47 -10.56
C ILE A 166 9.06 -0.17 -11.32
N THR A 167 8.44 0.79 -10.67
CA THR A 167 8.14 2.13 -11.21
C THR A 167 8.57 3.20 -10.22
N SER A 168 8.48 4.48 -10.60
CA SER A 168 8.65 5.61 -9.67
C SER A 168 7.62 5.61 -8.53
N ASP A 169 6.46 5.01 -8.76
CA ASP A 169 5.32 5.03 -7.84
C ASP A 169 5.27 3.81 -6.92
N GLY A 170 6.16 2.82 -7.12
CA GLY A 170 6.24 1.62 -6.30
C GLY A 170 6.65 0.38 -7.08
N GLN A 171 6.48 -0.78 -6.47
CA GLN A 171 6.77 -2.06 -7.09
C GLN A 171 5.63 -3.06 -6.90
N MET A 172 5.46 -3.94 -7.87
CA MET A 172 4.53 -5.07 -7.82
C MET A 172 5.26 -6.37 -8.10
N GLY A 173 4.91 -7.43 -7.38
CA GLY A 173 5.50 -8.76 -7.51
C GLY A 173 4.46 -9.80 -7.89
N LEU A 174 4.77 -10.64 -8.88
CA LEU A 174 3.93 -11.74 -9.36
C LEU A 174 4.74 -13.03 -9.43
N LYS A 175 4.06 -14.16 -9.30
CA LYS A 175 4.69 -15.48 -9.43
C LYS A 175 4.13 -16.20 -10.64
N PHE A 176 4.99 -16.97 -11.34
CA PHE A 176 4.53 -17.89 -12.37
C PHE A 176 5.35 -19.19 -12.38
N ILE A 177 4.77 -20.20 -12.99
CA ILE A 177 5.37 -21.52 -13.19
C ILE A 177 5.73 -21.66 -14.67
N LYS A 178 7.00 -21.89 -14.98
CA LYS A 178 7.47 -22.29 -16.31
C LYS A 178 7.37 -23.80 -16.45
N GLN A 179 6.69 -24.25 -17.47
CA GLN A 179 6.61 -25.65 -17.92
C GLN A 179 7.38 -25.87 -19.23
#